data_65c90a9d3de6dd0b10865189de2af992
#
_entry.id   65c90a9d3de6dd0b10865189de2af992
#
_cell.length_a   1.000
_cell.length_b   1.000
_cell.length_c   1.000
_cell.angle_alpha   90.00
_cell.angle_beta   90.00
_cell.angle_gamma   90.00
#
_symmetry.space_group_name_H-M   'P 1'
#
loop_
_entity.id
_entity.type
_entity.pdbx_description
1 polymer ?
#
loop_
_entity_poly.entity_id
_entity_poly.type
_entity_poly.pdbx_seq_one_letter_code
_entity_poly.pdbx_strand_id
1 'polypeptide(L)'
;MEKNTKILEQIKGGLIVSCQALPHEPLYDSYIMSKMAYAAMLGGAVGIRANTVVDILAIRERVNLPIIGIIKQEYDDSDVYITPTMDEVDALVEIGCDIIATDATNRIRPNGKTFEDFFSEVRAKYPNQLFMADTSCFEEGQLAERLGFDLIGTTMAGYTPYTKGRSLPDLELIEKYSKELNVPIIAEGGIWSPEDLKNVYKAGAFSAVCGTAITRPMDITKRFVKALDE
;
A
#
# COMPACT_ATOMS: atom_id res chain seq x y z
N MET A 1 0.96 9.72 -19.75
CA MET A 1 0.10 10.73 -19.08
C MET A 1 -1.38 10.32 -19.10
N GLU A 2 -2.02 10.06 -20.24
CA GLU A 2 -3.47 9.70 -20.28
C GLU A 2 -3.81 8.42 -19.49
N LYS A 3 -2.98 7.36 -19.58
CA LYS A 3 -3.18 6.12 -18.80
C LYS A 3 -3.12 6.38 -17.29
N ASN A 4 -2.14 7.15 -16.82
CA ASN A 4 -1.96 7.44 -15.40
C ASN A 4 -3.15 8.24 -14.83
N THR A 5 -3.63 9.23 -15.57
CA THR A 5 -4.82 9.99 -15.18
C THR A 5 -6.04 9.09 -15.02
N LYS A 6 -6.28 8.16 -15.97
CA LYS A 6 -7.39 7.20 -15.88
C LYS A 6 -7.30 6.28 -14.66
N ILE A 7 -6.08 5.82 -14.32
CA ILE A 7 -5.84 5.00 -13.12
C ILE A 7 -6.22 5.78 -11.85
N LEU A 8 -5.74 7.02 -11.73
CA LEU A 8 -6.03 7.86 -10.57
C LEU A 8 -7.52 8.19 -10.46
N GLU A 9 -8.18 8.53 -11.57
CA GLU A 9 -9.63 8.76 -11.60
C GLU A 9 -10.42 7.52 -11.18
N GLN A 10 -9.99 6.32 -11.60
CA GLN A 10 -10.68 5.07 -11.26
C GLN A 10 -10.62 4.74 -9.78
N ILE A 11 -9.49 4.99 -9.10
CA ILE A 11 -9.35 4.70 -7.68
C ILE A 11 -9.91 5.80 -6.76
N LYS A 12 -10.19 6.99 -7.29
CA LYS A 12 -10.67 8.14 -6.52
C LYS A 12 -12.01 7.84 -5.83
N GLY A 13 -12.07 8.09 -4.53
CA GLY A 13 -13.30 7.95 -3.73
C GLY A 13 -13.75 6.50 -3.54
N GLY A 14 -12.91 5.51 -3.89
CA GLY A 14 -13.26 4.11 -3.84
C GLY A 14 -12.36 3.27 -2.94
N LEU A 15 -12.78 2.04 -2.66
CA LEU A 15 -12.05 1.09 -1.84
C LEU A 15 -11.11 0.24 -2.69
N ILE A 16 -9.84 0.24 -2.33
CA ILE A 16 -8.82 -0.69 -2.81
C ILE A 16 -8.73 -1.85 -1.81
N VAL A 17 -8.75 -3.07 -2.29
CA VAL A 17 -8.63 -4.24 -1.41
C VAL A 17 -7.23 -4.83 -1.51
N SER A 18 -6.57 -4.98 -0.36
CA SER A 18 -5.25 -5.60 -0.27
C SER A 18 -5.40 -7.12 -0.20
N CYS A 19 -4.97 -7.80 -1.27
CA CYS A 19 -4.97 -9.25 -1.40
C CYS A 19 -3.53 -9.76 -1.26
N GLN A 20 -3.12 -10.05 -0.04
CA GLN A 20 -1.76 -10.47 0.30
C GLN A 20 -1.81 -11.56 1.37
N ALA A 21 -1.00 -12.60 1.20
CA ALA A 21 -0.70 -13.58 2.22
C ALA A 21 0.81 -13.77 2.33
N LEU A 22 1.30 -14.07 3.51
CA LEU A 22 2.72 -14.34 3.77
C LEU A 22 2.96 -15.86 3.79
N PRO A 23 4.20 -16.35 3.57
CA PRO A 23 4.50 -17.79 3.47
C PRO A 23 4.02 -18.64 4.65
N HIS A 24 3.89 -18.05 5.83
CA HIS A 24 3.40 -18.75 7.04
C HIS A 24 1.87 -18.72 7.19
N GLU A 25 1.13 -18.05 6.31
CA GLU A 25 -0.32 -17.92 6.39
C GLU A 25 -1.02 -19.03 5.59
N PRO A 26 -2.16 -19.56 6.09
CA PRO A 26 -2.86 -20.68 5.44
C PRO A 26 -3.35 -20.44 4.01
N LEU A 27 -3.51 -19.15 3.63
CA LEU A 27 -4.00 -18.74 2.31
C LEU A 27 -2.87 -18.28 1.38
N TYR A 28 -1.61 -18.60 1.69
CA TYR A 28 -0.45 -18.29 0.84
C TYR A 28 -0.46 -19.13 -0.43
N ASP A 29 -1.14 -18.60 -1.45
CA ASP A 29 -1.29 -19.23 -2.76
C ASP A 29 -1.80 -18.17 -3.76
N SER A 30 -1.16 -18.05 -4.91
CA SER A 30 -1.49 -17.04 -5.92
C SER A 30 -2.88 -17.25 -6.54
N TYR A 31 -3.32 -18.51 -6.67
CA TYR A 31 -4.68 -18.79 -7.10
C TYR A 31 -5.70 -18.30 -6.08
N ILE A 32 -5.44 -18.50 -4.77
CA ILE A 32 -6.32 -18.03 -3.69
C ILE A 32 -6.35 -16.48 -3.70
N MET A 33 -5.19 -15.81 -3.79
CA MET A 33 -5.13 -14.35 -3.88
C MET A 33 -5.90 -13.82 -5.09
N SER A 34 -5.81 -14.49 -6.24
CA SER A 34 -6.57 -14.13 -7.43
C SER A 34 -8.08 -14.27 -7.26
N LYS A 35 -8.55 -15.27 -6.51
CA LYS A 35 -9.97 -15.44 -6.17
C LYS A 35 -10.48 -14.38 -5.20
N MET A 36 -9.65 -14.00 -4.21
CA MET A 36 -9.98 -12.91 -3.30
C MET A 36 -10.08 -11.58 -4.03
N ALA A 37 -9.15 -11.27 -4.94
CA ALA A 37 -9.21 -10.07 -5.79
C ALA A 37 -10.47 -10.06 -6.67
N TYR A 38 -10.83 -11.19 -7.25
CA TYR A 38 -12.05 -11.30 -8.04
C TYR A 38 -13.31 -11.07 -7.20
N ALA A 39 -13.38 -11.66 -6.00
CA ALA A 39 -14.48 -11.42 -5.07
C ALA A 39 -14.56 -9.94 -4.63
N ALA A 40 -13.41 -9.31 -4.37
CA ALA A 40 -13.34 -7.88 -4.05
C ALA A 40 -13.85 -7.01 -5.21
N MET A 41 -13.46 -7.33 -6.45
CA MET A 41 -13.96 -6.64 -7.65
C MET A 41 -15.48 -6.76 -7.79
N LEU A 42 -16.04 -7.95 -7.61
CA LEU A 42 -17.50 -8.16 -7.63
C LEU A 42 -18.20 -7.44 -6.46
N GLY A 43 -17.51 -7.25 -5.34
CA GLY A 43 -17.98 -6.46 -4.20
C GLY A 43 -17.91 -4.95 -4.41
N GLY A 44 -17.35 -4.47 -5.53
CA GLY A 44 -17.28 -3.05 -5.86
C GLY A 44 -15.94 -2.38 -5.52
N ALA A 45 -14.89 -3.15 -5.25
CA ALA A 45 -13.53 -2.59 -5.14
C ALA A 45 -13.12 -1.91 -6.46
N VAL A 46 -12.40 -0.79 -6.35
CA VAL A 46 -11.94 0.00 -7.50
C VAL A 46 -10.47 -0.24 -7.86
N GLY A 47 -9.75 -0.98 -7.03
CA GLY A 47 -8.35 -1.35 -7.21
C GLY A 47 -7.98 -2.50 -6.29
N ILE A 48 -6.84 -3.11 -6.56
CA ILE A 48 -6.25 -4.20 -5.76
C ILE A 48 -4.84 -3.78 -5.34
N ARG A 49 -4.46 -4.07 -4.11
CA ARG A 49 -3.06 -4.03 -3.69
C ARG A 49 -2.57 -5.48 -3.53
N ALA A 50 -1.45 -5.82 -4.16
CA ALA A 50 -0.95 -7.19 -4.21
C ALA A 50 0.57 -7.26 -4.00
N ASN A 51 1.01 -8.38 -3.44
CA ASN A 51 2.42 -8.67 -3.20
C ASN A 51 2.90 -9.75 -4.17
N THR A 52 4.15 -9.65 -4.61
CA THR A 52 4.87 -10.54 -5.54
C THR A 52 4.39 -10.51 -7.00
N VAL A 53 5.34 -10.75 -7.90
CA VAL A 53 5.09 -10.86 -9.34
C VAL A 53 4.06 -11.96 -9.64
N VAL A 54 4.17 -13.11 -8.97
CA VAL A 54 3.31 -14.28 -9.24
C VAL A 54 1.85 -14.00 -8.86
N ASP A 55 1.63 -13.37 -7.70
CA ASP A 55 0.28 -13.00 -7.27
C ASP A 55 -0.33 -11.93 -8.19
N ILE A 56 0.45 -10.90 -8.55
CA ILE A 56 0.00 -9.82 -9.43
C ILE A 56 -0.42 -10.37 -10.80
N LEU A 57 0.36 -11.28 -11.40
CA LEU A 57 0.03 -11.89 -12.67
C LEU A 57 -1.24 -12.74 -12.57
N ALA A 58 -1.36 -13.58 -11.53
CA ALA A 58 -2.56 -14.40 -11.30
C ALA A 58 -3.83 -13.55 -11.06
N ILE A 59 -3.70 -12.43 -10.35
CA ILE A 59 -4.79 -11.48 -10.13
C ILE A 59 -5.19 -10.83 -11.46
N ARG A 60 -4.22 -10.37 -12.26
CA ARG A 60 -4.46 -9.70 -13.53
C ARG A 60 -5.19 -10.56 -14.56
N GLU A 61 -5.04 -11.88 -14.50
CA GLU A 61 -5.83 -12.80 -15.33
C GLU A 61 -7.34 -12.80 -14.99
N ARG A 62 -7.75 -12.29 -13.81
CA ARG A 62 -9.12 -12.38 -13.31
C ARG A 62 -9.80 -11.04 -13.12
N VAL A 63 -9.05 -9.96 -12.94
CA VAL A 63 -9.62 -8.63 -12.68
C VAL A 63 -9.04 -7.60 -13.64
N ASN A 64 -9.87 -6.63 -14.00
CA ASN A 64 -9.49 -5.50 -14.85
C ASN A 64 -9.38 -4.20 -14.05
N LEU A 65 -9.01 -4.31 -12.77
CA LEU A 65 -8.81 -3.18 -11.87
C LEU A 65 -7.34 -2.75 -11.84
N PRO A 66 -7.05 -1.47 -11.58
CA PRO A 66 -5.68 -1.03 -11.27
C PRO A 66 -5.07 -1.82 -10.11
N ILE A 67 -3.79 -2.16 -10.24
CA ILE A 67 -3.06 -2.89 -9.22
C ILE A 67 -1.95 -2.03 -8.64
N ILE A 68 -1.97 -1.84 -7.32
CA ILE A 68 -0.83 -1.35 -6.54
C ILE A 68 0.03 -2.56 -6.20
N GLY A 69 1.17 -2.70 -6.87
CA GLY A 69 2.09 -3.81 -6.67
C GLY A 69 3.18 -3.47 -5.68
N ILE A 70 3.54 -4.46 -4.88
CA ILE A 70 4.71 -4.46 -4.02
C ILE A 70 5.45 -5.80 -4.13
N ILE A 71 6.69 -5.82 -3.71
CA ILE A 71 7.42 -7.05 -3.40
C ILE A 71 7.96 -6.90 -1.98
N LYS A 72 7.49 -7.77 -1.08
CA LYS A 72 8.04 -7.86 0.27
C LYS A 72 9.26 -8.75 0.24
N GLN A 73 10.41 -8.16 0.53
CA GLN A 73 11.68 -8.84 0.60
C GLN A 73 12.43 -8.40 1.86
N GLU A 74 12.84 -9.34 2.68
CA GLU A 74 13.66 -9.10 3.86
C GLU A 74 15.14 -9.16 3.49
N TYR A 75 15.93 -8.26 4.06
CA TYR A 75 17.38 -8.17 3.92
C TYR A 75 18.01 -8.12 5.32
N ASP A 76 19.12 -8.82 5.52
CA ASP A 76 19.76 -8.94 6.83
C ASP A 76 20.29 -7.60 7.40
N ASP A 77 20.54 -6.63 6.52
CA ASP A 77 21.12 -5.31 6.85
C ASP A 77 20.08 -4.18 6.91
N SER A 78 18.75 -4.48 6.81
CA SER A 78 17.73 -3.45 6.76
C SER A 78 16.37 -3.91 7.31
N ASP A 79 15.69 -3.00 8.03
CA ASP A 79 14.30 -3.19 8.44
C ASP A 79 13.28 -2.78 7.35
N VAL A 80 13.74 -2.25 6.22
CA VAL A 80 12.88 -1.88 5.08
C VAL A 80 12.61 -3.12 4.26
N TYR A 81 11.32 -3.46 4.07
CA TYR A 81 10.92 -4.71 3.41
C TYR A 81 9.88 -4.55 2.30
N ILE A 82 9.27 -3.38 2.12
CA ILE A 82 8.30 -3.14 1.03
C ILE A 82 9.03 -2.55 -0.17
N THR A 83 9.20 -3.35 -1.22
CA THR A 83 9.90 -2.96 -2.47
C THR A 83 11.22 -2.23 -2.13
N PRO A 84 12.14 -2.89 -1.40
CA PRO A 84 13.23 -2.21 -0.72
C PRO A 84 14.37 -1.77 -1.65
N THR A 85 14.55 -2.41 -2.80
CA THR A 85 15.66 -2.11 -3.73
C THR A 85 15.19 -1.87 -5.17
N MET A 86 16.13 -1.54 -6.05
CA MET A 86 15.84 -1.37 -7.47
C MET A 86 15.41 -2.69 -8.15
N ASP A 87 15.88 -3.84 -7.65
CA ASP A 87 15.55 -5.14 -8.24
C ASP A 87 14.04 -5.44 -8.13
N GLU A 88 13.42 -5.14 -6.99
CA GLU A 88 11.98 -5.29 -6.83
C GLU A 88 11.19 -4.27 -7.67
N VAL A 89 11.70 -3.05 -7.79
CA VAL A 89 11.09 -2.04 -8.66
C VAL A 89 11.15 -2.50 -10.12
N ASP A 90 12.30 -2.97 -10.58
CA ASP A 90 12.49 -3.46 -11.96
C ASP A 90 11.53 -4.61 -12.27
N ALA A 91 11.43 -5.59 -11.37
CA ALA A 91 10.52 -6.72 -11.54
C ALA A 91 9.04 -6.30 -11.65
N LEU A 92 8.61 -5.31 -10.87
CA LEU A 92 7.24 -4.77 -10.93
C LEU A 92 6.99 -3.96 -12.21
N VAL A 93 7.99 -3.21 -12.68
CA VAL A 93 7.90 -2.48 -13.95
C VAL A 93 7.84 -3.46 -15.13
N GLU A 94 8.66 -4.51 -15.13
CA GLU A 94 8.71 -5.51 -16.20
C GLU A 94 7.36 -6.16 -16.45
N ILE A 95 6.61 -6.48 -15.41
CA ILE A 95 5.24 -7.01 -15.53
C ILE A 95 4.20 -5.92 -15.84
N GLY A 96 4.58 -4.67 -15.99
CA GLY A 96 3.70 -3.55 -16.30
C GLY A 96 2.74 -3.20 -15.16
N CYS A 97 3.18 -3.27 -13.91
CA CYS A 97 2.35 -2.91 -12.74
C CYS A 97 1.83 -1.47 -12.87
N ASP A 98 0.58 -1.23 -12.48
CA ASP A 98 -0.05 0.09 -12.71
C ASP A 98 0.49 1.15 -11.74
N ILE A 99 0.58 0.82 -10.47
CA ILE A 99 1.15 1.65 -9.40
C ILE A 99 2.15 0.78 -8.63
N ILE A 100 3.33 1.29 -8.36
CA ILE A 100 4.33 0.60 -7.53
C ILE A 100 4.43 1.30 -6.19
N ALA A 101 4.16 0.58 -5.10
CA ALA A 101 4.36 1.12 -3.76
C ALA A 101 5.72 0.68 -3.19
N THR A 102 6.36 1.58 -2.47
CA THR A 102 7.63 1.31 -1.79
C THR A 102 7.63 1.95 -0.41
N ASP A 103 8.32 1.32 0.51
CA ASP A 103 8.63 1.91 1.81
C ASP A 103 9.28 3.28 1.62
N ALA A 104 8.71 4.29 2.23
CA ALA A 104 9.16 5.68 2.14
C ALA A 104 9.49 6.27 3.53
N THR A 105 9.87 5.38 4.44
CA THR A 105 10.25 5.76 5.81
C THR A 105 11.71 6.21 5.89
N ASN A 106 12.06 6.89 6.98
CA ASN A 106 13.43 7.35 7.23
C ASN A 106 14.42 6.23 7.60
N ARG A 107 13.98 4.96 7.56
CA ARG A 107 14.84 3.81 7.83
C ARG A 107 15.85 3.61 6.68
N ILE A 108 17.04 3.18 7.05
CA ILE A 108 18.10 2.89 6.06
C ILE A 108 17.72 1.63 5.29
N ARG A 109 17.79 1.72 3.98
CA ARG A 109 17.52 0.63 3.04
C ARG A 109 18.71 -0.32 2.93
N PRO A 110 18.55 -1.49 2.31
CA PRO A 110 19.66 -2.39 2.01
C PRO A 110 20.83 -1.67 1.33
N ASN A 111 22.04 -2.12 1.62
CA ASN A 111 23.28 -1.51 1.14
C ASN A 111 23.52 -0.06 1.62
N GLY A 112 22.92 0.33 2.74
CA GLY A 112 23.12 1.63 3.37
C GLY A 112 22.51 2.81 2.62
N LYS A 113 21.63 2.58 1.65
CA LYS A 113 20.97 3.68 0.90
C LYS A 113 19.95 4.40 1.76
N THR A 114 19.89 5.72 1.59
CA THR A 114 18.80 6.53 2.11
C THR A 114 17.56 6.40 1.22
N PHE A 115 16.39 6.77 1.74
CA PHE A 115 15.17 6.82 0.93
C PHE A 115 15.30 7.81 -0.25
N GLU A 116 15.92 8.96 0.00
CA GLU A 116 16.13 10.01 -1.01
C GLU A 116 17.02 9.55 -2.16
N ASP A 117 18.17 8.93 -1.85
CA ASP A 117 19.08 8.40 -2.87
C ASP A 117 18.41 7.31 -3.70
N PHE A 118 17.74 6.37 -3.03
CA PHE A 118 17.02 5.29 -3.70
C PHE A 118 15.96 5.82 -4.66
N PHE A 119 15.06 6.69 -4.18
CA PHE A 119 13.95 7.10 -5.03
C PHE A 119 14.37 8.07 -6.14
N SER A 120 15.41 8.84 -5.94
CA SER A 120 16.00 9.66 -7.00
C SER A 120 16.47 8.80 -8.19
N GLU A 121 17.12 7.66 -7.90
CA GLU A 121 17.51 6.70 -8.94
C GLU A 121 16.28 6.05 -9.60
N VAL A 122 15.29 5.64 -8.80
CA VAL A 122 14.04 5.04 -9.30
C VAL A 122 13.30 5.99 -10.23
N ARG A 123 13.09 7.23 -9.81
CA ARG A 123 12.37 8.22 -10.60
C ARG A 123 13.13 8.60 -11.88
N ALA A 124 14.46 8.68 -11.83
CA ALA A 124 15.27 8.92 -13.01
C ALA A 124 15.16 7.78 -14.05
N LYS A 125 15.11 6.53 -13.59
CA LYS A 125 14.97 5.34 -14.43
C LYS A 125 13.56 5.18 -15.00
N TYR A 126 12.54 5.50 -14.21
CA TYR A 126 11.13 5.29 -14.53
C TYR A 126 10.27 6.55 -14.39
N PRO A 127 10.51 7.58 -15.24
CA PRO A 127 9.89 8.91 -15.07
C PRO A 127 8.37 8.93 -15.27
N ASN A 128 7.80 7.93 -15.95
CA ASN A 128 6.37 7.87 -16.27
C ASN A 128 5.60 6.81 -15.45
N GLN A 129 6.28 6.04 -14.59
CA GLN A 129 5.64 5.06 -13.72
C GLN A 129 4.96 5.77 -12.55
N LEU A 130 3.74 5.34 -12.17
CA LEU A 130 3.10 5.80 -10.94
C LEU A 130 3.73 5.12 -9.73
N PHE A 131 4.14 5.94 -8.75
CA PHE A 131 4.69 5.47 -7.49
C PHE A 131 3.88 5.97 -6.30
N MET A 132 3.66 5.07 -5.34
CA MET A 132 3.05 5.35 -4.04
C MET A 132 4.10 5.24 -2.94
N ALA A 133 4.18 6.26 -2.09
CA ALA A 133 5.04 6.28 -0.92
C ALA A 133 4.33 5.67 0.29
N ASP A 134 4.83 4.57 0.84
CA ASP A 134 4.34 4.00 2.10
C ASP A 134 5.04 4.69 3.27
N THR A 135 4.38 5.67 3.87
CA THR A 135 4.93 6.55 4.92
C THR A 135 4.35 6.27 6.29
N SER A 136 5.05 6.70 7.33
CA SER A 136 4.65 6.55 8.74
C SER A 136 4.44 7.85 9.48
N CYS A 137 4.96 8.97 8.99
CA CYS A 137 4.86 10.28 9.62
C CYS A 137 4.82 11.40 8.58
N PHE A 138 4.50 12.62 9.05
CA PHE A 138 4.28 13.77 8.17
C PHE A 138 5.53 14.17 7.39
N GLU A 139 6.68 14.15 8.03
CA GLU A 139 7.98 14.54 7.45
C GLU A 139 8.36 13.63 6.26
N GLU A 140 8.04 12.35 6.36
CA GLU A 140 8.23 11.38 5.27
C GLU A 140 7.32 11.66 4.08
N GLY A 141 6.06 12.03 4.33
CA GLY A 141 5.13 12.45 3.28
C GLY A 141 5.59 13.71 2.56
N GLN A 142 6.08 14.71 3.31
CA GLN A 142 6.65 15.93 2.72
C GLN A 142 7.89 15.61 1.85
N LEU A 143 8.74 14.72 2.31
CA LEU A 143 9.91 14.29 1.53
C LEU A 143 9.48 13.55 0.26
N ALA A 144 8.52 12.62 0.37
CA ALA A 144 7.98 11.88 -0.77
C ALA A 144 7.37 12.82 -1.83
N GLU A 145 6.61 13.85 -1.42
CA GLU A 145 6.09 14.87 -2.35
C GLU A 145 7.24 15.61 -3.07
N ARG A 146 8.26 16.05 -2.34
CA ARG A 146 9.43 16.73 -2.96
C ARG A 146 10.20 15.85 -3.92
N LEU A 147 10.27 14.55 -3.65
CA LEU A 147 10.92 13.55 -4.53
C LEU A 147 10.07 13.19 -5.75
N GLY A 148 8.80 13.64 -5.82
CA GLY A 148 7.93 13.46 -6.96
C GLY A 148 7.17 12.13 -6.95
N PHE A 149 6.77 11.63 -5.79
CA PHE A 149 5.78 10.55 -5.71
C PHE A 149 4.42 11.03 -6.21
N ASP A 150 3.68 10.11 -6.82
CA ASP A 150 2.35 10.38 -7.38
C ASP A 150 1.22 10.18 -6.35
N LEU A 151 1.47 9.38 -5.32
CA LEU A 151 0.56 9.02 -4.25
C LEU A 151 1.32 8.88 -2.92
N ILE A 152 0.68 9.27 -1.81
CA ILE A 152 1.26 9.12 -0.47
C ILE A 152 0.29 8.33 0.40
N GLY A 153 0.78 7.24 1.01
CA GLY A 153 0.01 6.34 1.85
C GLY A 153 0.44 6.39 3.32
N THR A 154 -0.50 6.14 4.23
CA THR A 154 -0.25 6.02 5.67
C THR A 154 0.08 4.59 6.10
N THR A 155 0.50 3.75 5.16
CA THR A 155 0.70 2.30 5.32
C THR A 155 1.61 1.93 6.48
N MET A 156 2.66 2.71 6.70
CA MET A 156 3.67 2.44 7.73
C MET A 156 3.41 3.13 9.07
N ALA A 157 2.30 3.89 9.22
CA ALA A 157 1.90 4.47 10.50
C ALA A 157 1.68 3.37 11.54
N GLY A 158 2.34 3.49 12.69
CA GLY A 158 2.32 2.49 13.75
C GLY A 158 3.30 1.31 13.57
N TYR A 159 3.92 1.16 12.41
CA TYR A 159 4.83 0.05 12.09
C TYR A 159 6.33 0.41 12.12
N THR A 160 6.67 1.66 12.39
CA THR A 160 8.06 2.08 12.61
C THR A 160 8.34 2.25 14.10
N PRO A 161 9.60 2.14 14.55
CA PRO A 161 9.96 2.33 15.97
C PRO A 161 9.48 3.66 16.55
N TYR A 162 9.50 4.73 15.74
CA TYR A 162 9.15 6.10 16.15
C TYR A 162 7.65 6.43 15.98
N THR A 163 6.85 5.54 15.40
CA THR A 163 5.39 5.70 15.31
C THR A 163 4.62 4.61 16.04
N LYS A 164 5.32 3.67 16.66
CA LYS A 164 4.73 2.57 17.42
C LYS A 164 3.80 3.08 18.51
N GLY A 165 2.59 2.49 18.59
CA GLY A 165 1.58 2.85 19.59
C GLY A 165 0.60 3.94 19.13
N ARG A 166 0.70 4.45 17.92
CA ARG A 166 -0.34 5.33 17.36
C ARG A 166 -1.67 4.61 17.20
N SER A 167 -2.76 5.34 17.40
CA SER A 167 -4.09 4.84 17.05
C SER A 167 -4.24 4.69 15.55
N LEU A 168 -4.84 3.58 15.11
CA LEU A 168 -5.07 3.32 13.68
C LEU A 168 -6.56 3.12 13.40
N PRO A 169 -7.07 3.59 12.25
CA PRO A 169 -6.36 4.41 11.26
C PRO A 169 -5.90 5.75 11.85
N ASP A 170 -4.74 6.25 11.41
CA ASP A 170 -4.17 7.53 11.88
C ASP A 170 -4.88 8.71 11.18
N LEU A 171 -6.05 9.08 11.73
CA LEU A 171 -6.89 10.14 11.14
C LEU A 171 -6.21 11.51 11.19
N GLU A 172 -5.40 11.79 12.21
CA GLU A 172 -4.67 13.05 12.35
C GLU A 172 -3.62 13.19 11.24
N LEU A 173 -2.90 12.11 10.95
CA LEU A 173 -1.92 12.10 9.87
C LEU A 173 -2.58 12.27 8.50
N ILE A 174 -3.71 11.56 8.26
CA ILE A 174 -4.47 11.69 7.00
C ILE A 174 -4.96 13.12 6.82
N GLU A 175 -5.55 13.72 7.86
CA GLU A 175 -6.05 15.08 7.82
C GLU A 175 -4.93 16.09 7.55
N LYS A 176 -3.79 15.91 8.21
CA LYS A 176 -2.62 16.77 8.02
C LYS A 176 -2.08 16.66 6.60
N TYR A 177 -1.93 15.43 6.08
CA TYR A 177 -1.53 15.22 4.69
C TYR A 177 -2.49 15.89 3.71
N SER A 178 -3.80 15.68 3.86
CA SER A 178 -4.80 16.22 2.95
C SER A 178 -4.86 17.75 2.91
N LYS A 179 -4.45 18.42 3.99
CA LYS A 179 -4.43 19.88 4.10
C LYS A 179 -3.14 20.50 3.60
N GLU A 180 -2.02 19.81 3.77
CA GLU A 180 -0.70 20.42 3.60
C GLU A 180 0.07 19.90 2.36
N LEU A 181 -0.34 18.75 1.80
CA LEU A 181 0.28 18.18 0.61
C LEU A 181 -0.65 18.30 -0.61
N ASN A 182 -0.06 18.39 -1.80
CA ASN A 182 -0.80 18.52 -3.06
C ASN A 182 -0.94 17.18 -3.80
N VAL A 183 -0.44 16.10 -3.22
CA VAL A 183 -0.46 14.74 -3.78
C VAL A 183 -1.65 13.97 -3.21
N PRO A 184 -2.35 13.13 -4.01
CA PRO A 184 -3.44 12.30 -3.53
C PRO A 184 -3.04 11.38 -2.36
N ILE A 185 -3.85 11.36 -1.30
CA ILE A 185 -3.58 10.62 -0.06
C ILE A 185 -4.33 9.30 -0.04
N ILE A 186 -3.62 8.22 0.18
CA ILE A 186 -4.16 6.87 0.33
C ILE A 186 -4.16 6.49 1.82
N ALA A 187 -5.36 6.37 2.38
CA ALA A 187 -5.49 5.90 3.76
C ALA A 187 -5.28 4.38 3.80
N GLU A 188 -4.25 3.91 4.48
CA GLU A 188 -3.99 2.49 4.70
C GLU A 188 -3.50 2.25 6.12
N GLY A 189 -3.92 1.13 6.71
CA GLY A 189 -3.59 0.73 8.09
C GLY A 189 -4.74 0.93 9.08
N GLY A 190 -5.13 -0.14 9.75
CA GLY A 190 -6.12 -0.10 10.84
C GLY A 190 -7.59 0.13 10.44
N ILE A 191 -7.94 0.04 9.17
CA ILE A 191 -9.34 0.11 8.71
C ILE A 191 -9.99 -1.26 8.94
N TRP A 192 -10.80 -1.38 9.99
CA TRP A 192 -11.45 -2.63 10.39
C TRP A 192 -12.95 -2.66 10.17
N SER A 193 -13.57 -1.51 10.00
CA SER A 193 -15.01 -1.39 9.88
C SER A 193 -15.42 -0.40 8.78
N PRO A 194 -16.67 -0.49 8.28
CA PRO A 194 -17.22 0.54 7.39
C PRO A 194 -17.20 1.94 8.02
N GLU A 195 -17.25 2.06 9.34
CA GLU A 195 -17.17 3.36 10.01
C GLU A 195 -15.74 3.92 9.98
N ASP A 196 -14.72 3.08 10.18
CA ASP A 196 -13.32 3.51 9.98
C ASP A 196 -13.12 4.03 8.56
N LEU A 197 -13.67 3.31 7.56
CA LEU A 197 -13.59 3.74 6.16
C LEU A 197 -14.24 5.10 5.94
N LYS A 198 -15.42 5.37 6.51
CA LYS A 198 -16.05 6.69 6.44
C LYS A 198 -15.20 7.77 7.10
N ASN A 199 -14.56 7.45 8.22
CA ASN A 199 -13.76 8.41 8.98
C ASN A 199 -12.49 8.79 8.23
N VAL A 200 -11.80 7.87 7.56
CA VAL A 200 -10.63 8.22 6.73
C VAL A 200 -11.00 9.12 5.56
N TYR A 201 -12.19 8.94 4.96
CA TYR A 201 -12.68 9.85 3.92
C TYR A 201 -13.05 11.23 4.46
N LYS A 202 -13.66 11.31 5.65
CA LYS A 202 -13.91 12.60 6.34
C LYS A 202 -12.61 13.33 6.66
N ALA A 203 -11.53 12.59 6.96
CA ALA A 203 -10.20 13.16 7.19
C ALA A 203 -9.50 13.63 5.90
N GLY A 204 -10.08 13.38 4.72
CA GLY A 204 -9.61 13.90 3.44
C GLY A 204 -8.85 12.89 2.58
N ALA A 205 -8.95 11.58 2.84
CA ALA A 205 -8.34 10.58 1.98
C ALA A 205 -8.90 10.64 0.54
N PHE A 206 -8.01 10.53 -0.44
CA PHE A 206 -8.36 10.42 -1.85
C PHE A 206 -8.90 9.03 -2.20
N SER A 207 -8.32 7.99 -1.63
CA SER A 207 -8.74 6.60 -1.70
C SER A 207 -8.30 5.86 -0.43
N ALA A 208 -8.80 4.66 -0.21
CA ALA A 208 -8.45 3.87 0.97
C ALA A 208 -8.12 2.42 0.61
N VAL A 209 -7.14 1.84 1.30
CA VAL A 209 -6.76 0.43 1.21
C VAL A 209 -7.18 -0.31 2.46
N CYS A 210 -7.97 -1.36 2.29
CA CYS A 210 -8.33 -2.28 3.37
C CYS A 210 -7.78 -3.69 3.07
N GLY A 211 -7.03 -4.25 3.99
CA GLY A 211 -6.45 -5.58 3.87
C GLY A 211 -7.04 -6.56 4.86
N THR A 212 -6.48 -6.62 6.05
CA THR A 212 -6.72 -7.66 7.06
C THR A 212 -8.21 -7.88 7.38
N ALA A 213 -9.00 -6.82 7.46
CA ALA A 213 -10.43 -6.91 7.75
C ALA A 213 -11.27 -7.56 6.64
N ILE A 214 -10.71 -7.75 5.45
CA ILE A 214 -11.41 -8.35 4.29
C ILE A 214 -10.76 -9.67 3.86
N THR A 215 -9.44 -9.72 3.79
CA THR A 215 -8.72 -10.81 3.10
C THR A 215 -7.93 -11.76 4.00
N ARG A 216 -7.94 -11.54 5.34
CA ARG A 216 -7.24 -12.39 6.30
C ARG A 216 -8.20 -13.06 7.30
N PRO A 217 -8.90 -14.12 6.89
CA PRO A 217 -9.88 -14.81 7.77
C PRO A 217 -9.28 -15.26 9.09
N MET A 218 -8.01 -15.67 9.11
CA MET A 218 -7.31 -16.05 10.34
C MET A 218 -7.29 -14.90 11.37
N ASP A 219 -6.91 -13.70 10.94
CA ASP A 219 -6.82 -12.54 11.85
C ASP A 219 -8.19 -11.97 12.21
N ILE A 220 -9.13 -12.03 11.26
CA ILE A 220 -10.55 -11.70 11.53
C ILE A 220 -11.09 -12.63 12.61
N THR A 221 -10.89 -13.96 12.48
CA THR A 221 -11.32 -14.95 13.46
C THR A 221 -10.69 -14.71 14.82
N LYS A 222 -9.36 -14.46 14.89
CA LYS A 222 -8.67 -14.12 16.15
C LYS A 222 -9.32 -12.93 16.85
N ARG A 223 -9.71 -11.89 16.10
CA ARG A 223 -10.37 -10.69 16.64
C ARG A 223 -11.72 -11.02 17.25
N PHE A 224 -12.53 -11.87 16.59
CA PHE A 224 -13.82 -12.30 17.15
C PHE A 224 -13.65 -13.18 18.38
N VAL A 225 -12.70 -14.12 18.37
CA VAL A 225 -12.42 -14.99 19.53
C VAL A 225 -11.97 -14.17 20.73
N LYS A 226 -11.07 -13.19 20.52
CA LYS A 226 -10.61 -12.31 21.61
C LYS A 226 -11.74 -11.56 22.31
N ALA A 227 -12.79 -11.19 21.61
CA ALA A 227 -13.95 -10.51 22.19
C ALA A 227 -14.79 -11.40 23.15
N LEU A 228 -14.53 -12.70 23.20
CA LEU A 228 -15.17 -13.61 24.18
C LEU A 228 -14.43 -13.60 25.53
N ASP A 229 -13.22 -13.07 25.58
CA ASP A 229 -12.37 -13.01 26.79
C ASP A 229 -12.48 -11.65 27.50
N GLU A 230 -13.18 -10.68 26.90
CA GLU A 230 -13.45 -9.33 27.42
C GLU A 230 -14.86 -9.25 28.07
#